data_d9e05927ccdb51015e227ae45ef1a27b
#
_entry.id   d9e05927ccdb51015e227ae45ef1a27b
#
_cell.length_a   1.000
_cell.length_b   1.000
_cell.length_c   1.000
_cell.angle_alpha   90.00
_cell.angle_beta   90.00
_cell.angle_gamma   90.00
#
_symmetry.space_group_name_H-M   'P 1'
#
loop_
_entity.id
_entity.type
_entity.pdbx_description
1 polymer ?
#
loop_
_entity_poly.entity_id
_entity_poly.type
_entity_poly.pdbx_seq_one_letter_code
_entity_poly.pdbx_strand_id
1 'polypeptide(L)'
;AITEAYGNDFYLSAAGEKVTVRKKGTDVVAILSGKTNLIDANYKKSMESMINKVVVIDDQGNKVFETVETDNIKYGILQEVIKKEKDKDIKISAKEKLTGIKDDSTITAIGSVEVIAGKAIIIQDVSNGFSGKFLVTSDSHSFSAGEHTMSLNIEVINE
;
A
#
# COMPACT_ATOMS: atom_id res chain seq x y z
N ALA A 1 15.59 -2.45 -9.61
CA ALA A 1 15.84 -1.51 -10.74
C ALA A 1 14.90 -0.28 -10.69
N ILE A 2 13.55 -0.42 -10.80
CA ILE A 2 12.67 0.77 -10.83
C ILE A 2 12.53 1.37 -9.44
N THR A 3 12.33 0.53 -8.44
CA THR A 3 12.25 0.93 -7.03
C THR A 3 13.52 1.66 -6.56
N GLU A 4 14.66 1.27 -7.07
CA GLU A 4 15.94 1.94 -6.80
C GLU A 4 16.06 3.31 -7.48
N ALA A 5 15.49 3.44 -8.68
CA ALA A 5 15.59 4.68 -9.48
C ALA A 5 14.51 5.71 -9.14
N TYR A 6 13.29 5.27 -8.81
CA TYR A 6 12.11 6.13 -8.66
C TYR A 6 11.41 5.98 -7.30
N GLY A 7 11.86 5.04 -6.44
CA GLY A 7 11.19 4.71 -5.17
C GLY A 7 9.97 3.81 -5.33
N ASN A 8 9.34 3.49 -4.20
CA ASN A 8 8.18 2.58 -4.12
C ASN A 8 6.88 3.18 -4.68
N ASP A 9 6.85 4.49 -4.94
CA ASP A 9 5.63 5.20 -5.35
C ASP A 9 5.32 5.08 -6.84
N PHE A 10 6.14 4.37 -7.60
CA PHE A 10 6.00 4.26 -9.05
C PHE A 10 5.82 2.80 -9.49
N TYR A 11 5.19 2.63 -10.65
CA TYR A 11 5.05 1.34 -11.31
C TYR A 11 5.31 1.46 -12.81
N LEU A 12 5.61 0.32 -13.47
CA LEU A 12 5.70 0.24 -14.92
C LEU A 12 4.33 -0.06 -15.51
N SER A 13 3.99 0.71 -16.52
CA SER A 13 2.83 0.45 -17.38
C SER A 13 3.33 0.16 -18.78
N ALA A 14 2.92 -0.98 -19.36
CA ALA A 14 3.22 -1.35 -20.73
C ALA A 14 1.93 -1.32 -21.56
N ALA A 15 1.98 -0.66 -22.71
CA ALA A 15 0.89 -0.62 -23.67
C ALA A 15 1.47 -0.78 -25.08
N GLY A 16 1.26 -1.93 -25.71
CA GLY A 16 1.91 -2.31 -26.95
C GLY A 16 3.43 -2.34 -26.78
N GLU A 17 4.16 -1.64 -27.64
CA GLU A 17 5.62 -1.53 -27.58
C GLU A 17 6.13 -0.44 -26.63
N LYS A 18 5.24 0.30 -25.98
CA LYS A 18 5.62 1.44 -25.14
C LYS A 18 5.56 1.09 -23.66
N VAL A 19 6.68 1.30 -22.96
CA VAL A 19 6.79 1.18 -21.51
C VAL A 19 6.91 2.57 -20.89
N THR A 20 6.09 2.84 -19.87
CA THR A 20 6.09 4.12 -19.16
C THR A 20 6.17 3.90 -17.65
N VAL A 21 6.88 4.79 -16.96
CA VAL A 21 6.89 4.86 -15.49
C VAL A 21 5.74 5.78 -15.06
N ARG A 22 4.88 5.31 -14.16
CA ARG A 22 3.74 6.07 -13.66
C ARG A 22 3.72 6.08 -12.14
N LYS A 23 3.24 7.16 -11.56
CA LYS A 23 3.04 7.25 -10.12
C LYS A 23 1.79 6.44 -9.73
N LYS A 24 1.91 5.61 -8.69
CA LYS A 24 0.81 4.81 -8.16
C LYS A 24 -0.33 5.70 -7.67
N GLY A 25 -1.56 5.24 -7.86
CA GLY A 25 -2.75 5.90 -7.32
C GLY A 25 -3.16 7.21 -8.01
N THR A 26 -2.51 7.62 -9.11
CA THR A 26 -2.88 8.83 -9.83
C THR A 26 -4.07 8.62 -10.78
N ASP A 27 -4.06 7.50 -11.51
CA ASP A 27 -5.07 7.21 -12.52
C ASP A 27 -6.27 6.50 -11.88
N VAL A 28 -7.39 7.23 -11.68
CA VAL A 28 -8.66 6.64 -11.24
C VAL A 28 -9.35 6.00 -12.45
N VAL A 29 -9.54 4.69 -12.41
CA VAL A 29 -10.03 3.91 -13.56
C VAL A 29 -11.40 3.28 -13.36
N ALA A 30 -11.91 3.25 -12.13
CA ALA A 30 -13.24 2.72 -11.84
C ALA A 30 -13.85 3.36 -10.60
N ILE A 31 -15.18 3.35 -10.56
CA ILE A 31 -15.98 3.64 -9.37
C ILE A 31 -16.72 2.34 -9.03
N LEU A 32 -16.50 1.84 -7.80
CA LEU A 32 -17.17 0.65 -7.27
C LEU A 32 -18.24 1.05 -6.27
N SER A 33 -19.44 0.51 -6.45
CA SER A 33 -20.57 0.80 -5.59
C SER A 33 -21.33 -0.48 -5.23
N GLY A 34 -21.70 -0.63 -3.96
CA GLY A 34 -22.52 -1.74 -3.48
C GLY A 34 -23.89 -1.85 -4.16
N LYS A 35 -24.34 -0.80 -4.87
CA LYS A 35 -25.59 -0.80 -5.61
C LYS A 35 -25.46 -1.37 -7.03
N THR A 36 -24.24 -1.47 -7.59
CA THR A 36 -24.04 -1.78 -9.01
C THR A 36 -23.04 -2.88 -9.29
N ASN A 37 -21.80 -2.71 -8.90
CA ASN A 37 -20.68 -3.52 -9.36
C ASN A 37 -19.74 -4.05 -8.26
N LEU A 38 -19.92 -3.63 -7.01
CA LEU A 38 -19.25 -4.20 -5.86
C LEU A 38 -20.02 -5.45 -5.40
N ILE A 39 -19.33 -6.60 -5.34
CA ILE A 39 -19.94 -7.88 -4.94
C ILE A 39 -19.68 -8.12 -3.46
N ASP A 40 -18.42 -7.94 -3.02
CA ASP A 40 -18.00 -8.14 -1.63
C ASP A 40 -16.86 -7.21 -1.28
N ALA A 41 -16.77 -6.82 0.00
CA ALA A 41 -15.70 -5.99 0.51
C ALA A 41 -15.32 -6.43 1.94
N ASN A 42 -14.06 -6.79 2.14
CA ASN A 42 -13.49 -7.11 3.43
C ASN A 42 -12.41 -6.08 3.78
N TYR A 43 -12.69 -5.27 4.79
CA TYR A 43 -11.76 -4.26 5.29
C TYR A 43 -11.01 -4.79 6.51
N LYS A 44 -9.70 -4.94 6.37
CA LYS A 44 -8.82 -5.43 7.44
C LYS A 44 -7.63 -4.50 7.63
N LYS A 45 -7.44 -4.01 8.84
CA LYS A 45 -6.21 -3.34 9.29
C LYS A 45 -5.43 -4.25 10.21
N SER A 46 -4.13 -4.36 9.99
CA SER A 46 -3.23 -5.16 10.83
C SER A 46 -2.11 -4.29 11.39
N MET A 47 -1.85 -4.44 12.68
CA MET A 47 -0.72 -3.84 13.39
C MET A 47 0.38 -4.87 13.68
N GLU A 48 0.26 -6.10 13.18
CA GLU A 48 1.14 -7.22 13.50
C GLU A 48 2.60 -6.95 13.14
N SER A 49 2.83 -6.22 12.04
CA SER A 49 4.16 -5.82 11.57
C SER A 49 4.45 -4.33 11.75
N MET A 50 3.65 -3.64 12.58
CA MET A 50 3.84 -2.22 12.81
C MET A 50 5.14 -1.97 13.59
N ILE A 51 5.96 -1.05 13.09
CA ILE A 51 7.15 -0.54 13.77
C ILE A 51 7.01 0.98 13.78
N ASN A 52 6.73 1.55 14.95
CA ASN A 52 6.56 2.99 15.11
C ASN A 52 7.74 3.68 15.82
N LYS A 53 8.75 2.90 16.22
CA LYS A 53 9.99 3.41 16.77
C LYS A 53 11.17 2.60 16.25
N VAL A 54 12.20 3.28 15.77
CA VAL A 54 13.45 2.64 15.36
C VAL A 54 14.61 3.26 16.13
N VAL A 55 15.44 2.40 16.73
CA VAL A 55 16.67 2.77 17.43
C VAL A 55 17.86 2.23 16.64
N VAL A 56 18.81 3.09 16.32
CA VAL A 56 20.06 2.70 15.65
C VAL A 56 21.17 2.65 16.66
N ILE A 57 21.91 1.53 16.70
CA ILE A 57 23.05 1.32 17.60
C ILE A 57 24.34 1.18 16.78
N ASP A 58 25.47 1.53 17.41
CA ASP A 58 26.82 1.25 16.88
C ASP A 58 27.26 -0.21 17.14
N ASP A 59 28.51 -0.53 16.75
CA ASP A 59 29.08 -1.87 16.96
C ASP A 59 29.33 -2.19 18.44
N GLN A 60 29.40 -1.17 19.30
CA GLN A 60 29.52 -1.32 20.75
C GLN A 60 28.16 -1.42 21.47
N GLY A 61 27.05 -1.27 20.75
CA GLY A 61 25.71 -1.30 21.30
C GLY A 61 25.20 0.04 21.82
N ASN A 62 25.94 1.14 21.63
CA ASN A 62 25.49 2.47 22.05
C ASN A 62 24.47 3.03 21.06
N LYS A 63 23.40 3.66 21.57
CA LYS A 63 22.42 4.34 20.75
C LYS A 63 23.04 5.57 20.06
N VAL A 64 23.00 5.58 18.71
CA VAL A 64 23.50 6.69 17.89
C VAL A 64 22.41 7.51 17.25
N PHE A 65 21.21 6.95 17.07
CA PHE A 65 20.06 7.65 16.52
C PHE A 65 18.75 6.98 16.96
N GLU A 66 17.67 7.73 17.02
CA GLU A 66 16.31 7.17 17.09
C GLU A 66 15.33 8.02 16.29
N THR A 67 14.30 7.36 15.79
CA THR A 67 13.13 8.00 15.15
C THR A 67 11.86 7.36 15.65
N VAL A 68 10.81 8.17 15.76
CA VAL A 68 9.49 7.74 16.26
C VAL A 68 8.42 8.33 15.35
N GLU A 69 7.46 7.51 14.97
CA GLU A 69 6.25 7.96 14.29
C GLU A 69 5.15 8.23 15.32
N THR A 70 4.87 9.52 15.55
CA THR A 70 4.01 9.97 16.64
C THR A 70 2.54 9.60 16.50
N ASP A 71 2.03 9.51 15.28
CA ASP A 71 0.61 9.28 15.00
C ASP A 71 0.12 7.89 15.45
N ASN A 72 1.04 6.93 15.50
CA ASN A 72 0.76 5.55 15.86
C ASN A 72 1.14 5.18 17.31
N ILE A 73 1.69 6.11 18.11
CA ILE A 73 2.05 5.86 19.52
C ILE A 73 0.84 5.49 20.38
N LYS A 74 -0.34 5.96 20.04
CA LYS A 74 -1.60 5.62 20.73
C LYS A 74 -1.88 4.11 20.81
N TYR A 75 -1.25 3.30 19.95
CA TYR A 75 -1.38 1.84 19.95
C TYR A 75 -0.25 1.15 20.74
N GLY A 76 0.62 1.90 21.38
CA GLY A 76 1.81 1.40 22.07
C GLY A 76 3.09 1.65 21.27
N ILE A 77 4.23 1.42 21.93
CA ILE A 77 5.55 1.55 21.29
C ILE A 77 5.98 0.17 20.80
N LEU A 78 6.04 0.02 19.47
CA LEU A 78 6.55 -1.15 18.78
C LEU A 78 7.91 -0.78 18.18
N GLN A 79 8.98 -1.25 18.82
CA GLN A 79 10.33 -0.82 18.54
C GLN A 79 11.12 -1.88 17.78
N GLU A 80 11.86 -1.45 16.75
CA GLU A 80 12.95 -2.21 16.13
C GLU A 80 14.29 -1.57 16.47
N VAL A 81 15.32 -2.42 16.70
CA VAL A 81 16.69 -1.98 16.89
C VAL A 81 17.53 -2.46 15.71
N ILE A 82 18.16 -1.52 15.00
CA ILE A 82 19.04 -1.80 13.86
C ILE A 82 20.48 -1.38 14.15
N LYS A 83 21.44 -2.05 13.53
CA LYS A 83 22.85 -1.65 13.57
C LYS A 83 23.15 -0.62 12.48
N LYS A 84 24.03 0.32 12.80
CA LYS A 84 24.56 1.27 11.82
C LYS A 84 25.36 0.55 10.75
N GLU A 85 24.99 0.76 9.48
CA GLU A 85 25.76 0.30 8.32
C GLU A 85 26.73 1.39 7.87
N LYS A 86 27.97 0.99 7.43
CA LYS A 86 29.06 1.94 7.15
C LYS A 86 28.78 2.88 5.98
N ASP A 87 28.01 2.42 4.98
CA ASP A 87 27.81 3.14 3.72
C ASP A 87 26.38 3.67 3.53
N LYS A 88 25.57 3.66 4.61
CA LYS A 88 24.18 4.13 4.56
C LYS A 88 23.94 5.30 5.50
N ASP A 89 23.11 6.23 5.06
CA ASP A 89 22.60 7.29 5.92
C ASP A 89 21.69 6.70 7.00
N ILE A 90 22.06 6.92 8.25
CA ILE A 90 21.38 6.39 9.44
C ILE A 90 19.91 6.84 9.48
N LYS A 91 19.64 8.10 9.06
CA LYS A 91 18.29 8.66 9.09
C LYS A 91 17.38 8.01 8.03
N ILE A 92 17.94 7.76 6.85
CA ILE A 92 17.22 7.09 5.76
C ILE A 92 16.93 5.65 6.15
N SER A 93 17.96 4.90 6.58
CA SER A 93 17.82 3.51 7.02
C SER A 93 16.82 3.34 8.15
N ALA A 94 16.80 4.26 9.12
CA ALA A 94 15.83 4.22 10.21
C ALA A 94 14.40 4.52 9.75
N LYS A 95 14.22 5.47 8.83
CA LYS A 95 12.89 5.79 8.27
C LYS A 95 12.32 4.66 7.42
N GLU A 96 13.15 3.97 6.64
CA GLU A 96 12.74 2.83 5.81
C GLU A 96 12.22 1.64 6.64
N LYS A 97 12.62 1.56 7.91
CA LYS A 97 12.16 0.53 8.85
C LYS A 97 10.86 0.87 9.58
N LEU A 98 10.48 2.14 9.60
CA LEU A 98 9.18 2.51 10.14
C LEU A 98 8.08 1.92 9.24
N THR A 99 7.20 1.14 9.85
CA THR A 99 6.08 0.49 9.16
C THR A 99 4.80 0.88 9.89
N GLY A 100 3.89 1.51 9.18
CA GLY A 100 2.58 1.88 9.72
C GLY A 100 1.63 0.69 9.87
N ILE A 101 0.37 1.01 10.14
CA ILE A 101 -0.72 0.04 10.11
C ILE A 101 -0.89 -0.44 8.67
N LYS A 102 -0.86 -1.75 8.47
CA LYS A 102 -1.04 -2.35 7.16
C LYS A 102 -2.52 -2.49 6.84
N ASP A 103 -2.93 -1.99 5.68
CA ASP A 103 -4.25 -2.24 5.12
C ASP A 103 -4.20 -3.53 4.29
N ASP A 104 -4.91 -4.57 4.73
CA ASP A 104 -5.08 -5.84 4.03
C ASP A 104 -6.54 -5.97 3.54
N SER A 105 -7.04 -4.91 2.90
CA SER A 105 -8.42 -4.85 2.44
C SER A 105 -8.56 -5.54 1.08
N THR A 106 -9.58 -6.37 0.96
CA THR A 106 -9.86 -7.13 -0.26
C THR A 106 -11.25 -6.82 -0.78
N ILE A 107 -11.37 -6.63 -2.07
CA ILE A 107 -12.63 -6.35 -2.75
C ILE A 107 -12.85 -7.36 -3.87
N THR A 108 -14.10 -7.83 -3.99
CA THR A 108 -14.59 -8.57 -5.16
C THR A 108 -15.63 -7.73 -5.88
N ALA A 109 -15.47 -7.58 -7.19
CA ALA A 109 -16.34 -6.74 -8.01
C ALA A 109 -16.55 -7.33 -9.41
N ILE A 110 -17.55 -6.80 -10.14
CA ILE A 110 -17.70 -7.05 -11.58
C ILE A 110 -16.42 -6.55 -12.27
N GLY A 111 -15.87 -7.37 -13.15
CA GLY A 111 -14.56 -7.15 -13.75
C GLY A 111 -14.52 -5.97 -14.71
N SER A 112 -13.41 -5.26 -14.68
CA SER A 112 -13.01 -4.25 -15.66
C SER A 112 -11.53 -4.42 -15.96
N VAL A 113 -11.17 -4.66 -17.20
CA VAL A 113 -9.78 -4.89 -17.65
C VAL A 113 -8.86 -3.68 -17.43
N GLU A 114 -9.43 -2.53 -17.16
CA GLU A 114 -8.65 -1.32 -16.86
C GLU A 114 -8.18 -1.25 -15.42
N VAL A 115 -8.79 -2.03 -14.51
CA VAL A 115 -8.44 -2.07 -13.10
C VAL A 115 -7.29 -3.03 -12.89
N ILE A 116 -6.10 -2.49 -12.73
CA ILE A 116 -4.86 -3.23 -12.51
C ILE A 116 -4.05 -2.60 -11.38
N ALA A 117 -3.13 -3.37 -10.81
CA ALA A 117 -2.22 -2.90 -9.77
C ALA A 117 -1.46 -1.62 -10.17
N GLY A 118 -1.34 -0.70 -9.24
CA GLY A 118 -0.74 0.63 -9.44
C GLY A 118 -1.74 1.74 -9.78
N LYS A 119 -2.94 1.41 -10.26
CA LYS A 119 -4.02 2.38 -10.52
C LYS A 119 -4.89 2.62 -9.28
N ALA A 120 -5.74 3.62 -9.34
CA ALA A 120 -6.69 3.94 -8.28
C ALA A 120 -8.12 3.60 -8.66
N ILE A 121 -8.93 3.31 -7.65
CA ILE A 121 -10.38 3.18 -7.73
C ILE A 121 -11.04 4.07 -6.69
N ILE A 122 -12.28 4.47 -6.95
CA ILE A 122 -13.14 5.11 -5.96
C ILE A 122 -14.16 4.09 -5.49
N ILE A 123 -14.35 3.96 -4.18
CA ILE A 123 -15.37 3.12 -3.59
C ILE A 123 -16.46 4.02 -2.99
N GLN A 124 -17.71 3.69 -3.27
CA GLN A 124 -18.90 4.36 -2.78
C GLN A 124 -19.83 3.32 -2.11
N ASP A 125 -19.41 2.84 -0.95
CA ASP A 125 -20.24 1.96 -0.12
C ASP A 125 -20.36 2.53 1.30
N VAL A 126 -21.29 3.48 1.43
CA VAL A 126 -21.53 4.20 2.69
C VAL A 126 -22.08 3.26 3.77
N SER A 127 -22.78 2.19 3.41
CA SER A 127 -23.40 1.27 4.34
C SER A 127 -22.38 0.51 5.20
N ASN A 128 -21.22 0.21 4.62
CA ASN A 128 -20.12 -0.49 5.29
C ASN A 128 -18.99 0.44 5.75
N GLY A 129 -19.20 1.77 5.66
CA GLY A 129 -18.15 2.75 5.99
C GLY A 129 -16.99 2.80 4.98
N PHE A 130 -17.18 2.22 3.80
CA PHE A 130 -16.18 2.09 2.76
C PHE A 130 -16.42 3.14 1.67
N SER A 131 -15.87 4.33 1.87
CA SER A 131 -15.94 5.41 0.90
C SER A 131 -14.61 6.13 0.80
N GLY A 132 -14.13 6.34 -0.42
CA GLY A 132 -12.89 7.07 -0.64
C GLY A 132 -12.14 6.61 -1.89
N LYS A 133 -10.91 7.08 -2.00
CA LYS A 133 -9.97 6.73 -3.07
C LYS A 133 -8.98 5.68 -2.56
N PHE A 134 -8.79 4.62 -3.32
CA PHE A 134 -7.95 3.50 -2.95
C PHE A 134 -6.95 3.18 -4.06
N LEU A 135 -5.73 2.84 -3.67
CA LEU A 135 -4.73 2.25 -4.54
C LEU A 135 -5.00 0.75 -4.69
N VAL A 136 -5.02 0.25 -5.91
CA VAL A 136 -5.00 -1.19 -6.19
C VAL A 136 -3.56 -1.67 -6.06
N THR A 137 -3.29 -2.51 -5.06
CA THR A 137 -1.94 -3.06 -4.81
C THR A 137 -1.73 -4.39 -5.51
N SER A 138 -2.82 -5.14 -5.72
CA SER A 138 -2.83 -6.41 -6.46
C SER A 138 -4.20 -6.61 -7.10
N ASP A 139 -4.22 -7.23 -8.27
CA ASP A 139 -5.44 -7.60 -8.98
C ASP A 139 -5.40 -9.06 -9.45
N SER A 140 -6.56 -9.67 -9.50
CA SER A 140 -6.79 -10.97 -10.10
C SER A 140 -8.12 -10.94 -10.85
N HIS A 141 -8.11 -11.33 -12.12
CA HIS A 141 -9.28 -11.35 -13.00
C HIS A 141 -9.67 -12.78 -13.35
N SER A 142 -10.96 -13.09 -13.20
CA SER A 142 -11.54 -14.38 -13.55
C SER A 142 -12.59 -14.22 -14.64
N PHE A 143 -12.47 -15.02 -15.69
CA PHE A 143 -13.41 -15.09 -16.79
C PHE A 143 -14.01 -16.49 -16.82
N SER A 144 -15.28 -16.63 -16.53
CA SER A 144 -15.98 -17.92 -16.47
C SER A 144 -17.43 -17.78 -16.90
N ALA A 145 -17.91 -18.68 -17.73
CA ALA A 145 -19.31 -18.75 -18.19
C ALA A 145 -19.85 -17.41 -18.75
N GLY A 146 -19.00 -16.60 -19.38
CA GLY A 146 -19.38 -15.29 -19.93
C GLY A 146 -19.40 -14.15 -18.90
N GLU A 147 -19.07 -14.44 -17.66
CA GLU A 147 -18.93 -13.44 -16.61
C GLU A 147 -17.45 -13.07 -16.41
N HIS A 148 -17.21 -11.80 -16.10
CA HIS A 148 -15.90 -11.29 -15.70
C HIS A 148 -15.99 -10.75 -14.28
N THR A 149 -15.22 -11.31 -13.37
CA THR A 149 -15.07 -10.83 -11.99
C THR A 149 -13.63 -10.47 -11.70
N MET A 150 -13.41 -9.58 -10.75
CA MET A 150 -12.09 -9.21 -10.27
C MET A 150 -12.03 -9.25 -8.75
N SER A 151 -10.88 -9.68 -8.23
CA SER A 151 -10.51 -9.62 -6.81
C SER A 151 -9.30 -8.68 -6.67
N LEU A 152 -9.43 -7.68 -5.81
CA LEU A 152 -8.46 -6.61 -5.66
C LEU A 152 -8.00 -6.53 -4.22
N ASN A 153 -6.68 -6.43 -4.00
CA ASN A 153 -6.15 -5.92 -2.74
C ASN A 153 -5.99 -4.41 -2.88
N ILE A 154 -6.41 -3.68 -1.86
CA ILE A 154 -6.44 -2.22 -1.90
C ILE A 154 -5.84 -1.60 -0.65
N GLU A 155 -5.31 -0.39 -0.79
CA GLU A 155 -4.83 0.47 0.30
C GLU A 155 -5.47 1.85 0.20
N VAL A 156 -5.73 2.47 1.36
CA VAL A 156 -6.24 3.85 1.41
C VAL A 156 -5.19 4.81 0.89
N ILE A 157 -5.57 5.70 -0.03
CA ILE A 157 -4.75 6.84 -0.43
C ILE A 157 -5.12 8.00 0.50
N ASN A 158 -4.22 8.32 1.43
CA ASN A 158 -4.33 9.53 2.25
C ASN A 158 -3.86 10.71 1.39
N GLU A 159 -4.76 11.63 1.12
CA GLU A 159 -4.46 12.92 0.46
C GLU A 159 -3.86 13.92 1.43
#